data_cd164bfe3364fc6ab319d6820a8e8c39
#
_entry.id   cd164bfe3364fc6ab319d6820a8e8c39
#
_cell.length_a   1.000
_cell.length_b   1.000
_cell.length_c   1.000
_cell.angle_alpha   90.00
_cell.angle_beta   90.00
_cell.angle_gamma   90.00
#
_symmetry.space_group_name_H-M   'P 1'
#
loop_
_entity.id
_entity.type
_entity.pdbx_description
1 polymer ?
#
loop_
_entity_poly.entity_id
_entity_poly.type
_entity_poly.pdbx_seq_one_letter_code
_entity_poly.pdbx_strand_id
1 'polypeptide(L)'
;MDYVTPRKVFAAVVVTVLVAALHFLTGGGLGFLWPIVAASCGAAAGFLIPPEKRHRELPAPPVSEAGRLTTSLNRTRCSLHHRDIPAPVDRAWTEFDASATWVLNNWDRLDDAPSQQSLVRDMIEEHSSSLVKSYLEVTELNEPAAVKEVTEALGILNREMTEIRDAIAQNSVRGLQDHSMALKLQFGGTTPSADSKEV
;
A
#
# COMPACT_ATOMS: atom_id res chain seq x y z
N MET A 1 5.51 -10.36 -30.28
CA MET A 1 6.84 -10.39 -30.95
C MET A 1 7.84 -9.59 -30.13
N ASP A 2 8.29 -10.11 -28.98
CA ASP A 2 9.20 -9.37 -28.06
C ASP A 2 10.41 -10.23 -27.71
N TYR A 3 11.18 -10.61 -28.75
CA TYR A 3 12.40 -11.43 -28.59
C TYR A 3 13.68 -10.61 -28.42
N VAL A 4 13.60 -9.29 -28.43
CA VAL A 4 14.78 -8.43 -28.45
C VAL A 4 14.91 -7.70 -27.11
N THR A 5 15.47 -8.40 -26.11
CA THR A 5 15.87 -7.71 -24.87
C THR A 5 17.14 -6.89 -25.13
N PRO A 6 17.27 -5.65 -24.59
CA PRO A 6 18.41 -4.76 -24.86
C PRO A 6 19.76 -5.39 -24.56
N ARG A 7 19.86 -6.30 -23.58
CA ARG A 7 21.09 -7.03 -23.26
C ARG A 7 21.53 -8.02 -24.32
N LYS A 8 20.58 -8.72 -24.99
CA LYS A 8 20.90 -9.65 -26.09
C LYS A 8 21.41 -8.91 -27.30
N VAL A 9 20.81 -7.75 -27.60
CA VAL A 9 21.28 -6.89 -28.69
C VAL A 9 22.68 -6.36 -28.39
N PHE A 10 22.91 -5.90 -27.16
CA PHE A 10 24.20 -5.38 -26.73
C PHE A 10 25.30 -6.46 -26.83
N ALA A 11 25.06 -7.67 -26.37
CA ALA A 11 25.99 -8.78 -26.49
C ALA A 11 26.29 -9.15 -27.95
N ALA A 12 25.25 -9.22 -28.82
CA ALA A 12 25.42 -9.50 -30.23
C ALA A 12 26.26 -8.41 -30.94
N VAL A 13 26.02 -7.13 -30.63
CA VAL A 13 26.77 -6.00 -31.16
C VAL A 13 28.24 -6.05 -30.71
N VAL A 14 28.52 -6.30 -29.42
CA VAL A 14 29.89 -6.39 -28.90
C VAL A 14 30.67 -7.52 -29.59
N VAL A 15 30.07 -8.70 -29.74
CA VAL A 15 30.71 -9.84 -30.43
C VAL A 15 30.96 -9.52 -31.89
N THR A 16 30.03 -8.89 -32.58
CA THR A 16 30.20 -8.49 -33.99
C THR A 16 31.33 -7.48 -34.18
N VAL A 17 31.43 -6.49 -33.30
CA VAL A 17 32.50 -5.48 -33.31
C VAL A 17 33.87 -6.13 -33.02
N LEU A 18 33.93 -7.07 -32.07
CA LEU A 18 35.16 -7.80 -31.71
C LEU A 18 35.67 -8.65 -32.91
N VAL A 19 34.77 -9.36 -33.61
CA VAL A 19 35.09 -10.15 -34.79
C VAL A 19 35.53 -9.25 -35.93
N ALA A 20 34.90 -8.10 -36.12
CA ALA A 20 35.33 -7.13 -37.13
C ALA A 20 36.72 -6.55 -36.84
N ALA A 21 36.99 -6.19 -35.59
CA ALA A 21 38.30 -5.69 -35.17
C ALA A 21 39.42 -6.74 -35.36
N LEU A 22 39.15 -8.00 -35.02
CA LEU A 22 40.08 -9.11 -35.22
C LEU A 22 40.37 -9.33 -36.74
N HIS A 23 39.35 -9.19 -37.59
CA HIS A 23 39.52 -9.27 -39.05
C HIS A 23 40.49 -8.20 -39.59
N PHE A 24 40.35 -6.96 -39.10
CA PHE A 24 41.26 -5.88 -39.51
C PHE A 24 42.68 -6.09 -38.99
N LEU A 25 42.88 -6.65 -37.80
CA LEU A 25 44.20 -6.94 -37.21
C LEU A 25 44.94 -8.09 -37.92
N THR A 26 44.20 -9.07 -38.45
CA THR A 26 44.78 -10.25 -39.12
C THR A 26 45.01 -10.06 -40.65
N GLY A 27 44.87 -8.83 -41.15
CA GLY A 27 45.20 -8.51 -42.56
C GLY A 27 44.19 -9.02 -43.58
N GLY A 28 42.95 -9.26 -43.22
CA GLY A 28 41.88 -9.53 -44.20
C GLY A 28 41.85 -10.93 -44.78
N GLY A 29 42.46 -11.93 -44.14
CA GLY A 29 42.61 -13.30 -44.65
C GLY A 29 41.31 -14.08 -44.91
N LEU A 30 40.13 -13.59 -44.49
CA LEU A 30 38.83 -14.27 -44.68
C LEU A 30 38.10 -13.84 -45.97
N GLY A 31 38.65 -12.91 -46.76
CA GLY A 31 38.10 -12.48 -48.04
C GLY A 31 36.62 -12.05 -47.95
N PHE A 32 35.86 -12.32 -49.02
CA PHE A 32 34.46 -11.91 -49.16
C PHE A 32 33.48 -12.62 -48.19
N LEU A 33 33.88 -13.71 -47.52
CA LEU A 33 33.02 -14.52 -46.63
C LEU A 33 32.97 -14.00 -45.20
N TRP A 34 33.78 -13.03 -44.82
CA TRP A 34 33.86 -12.53 -43.47
C TRP A 34 32.56 -11.95 -42.86
N PRO A 35 31.66 -11.28 -43.67
CA PRO A 35 30.40 -10.78 -43.10
C PRO A 35 29.46 -11.90 -42.70
N ILE A 36 29.48 -13.04 -43.41
CA ILE A 36 28.67 -14.22 -43.09
C ILE A 36 29.13 -14.86 -41.77
N VAL A 37 30.46 -14.95 -41.57
CA VAL A 37 31.04 -15.48 -40.35
C VAL A 37 30.75 -14.57 -39.15
N ALA A 38 30.85 -13.27 -39.32
CA ALA A 38 30.53 -12.30 -38.25
C ALA A 38 29.04 -12.36 -37.85
N ALA A 39 28.15 -12.46 -38.85
CA ALA A 39 26.71 -12.54 -38.61
C ALA A 39 26.31 -13.87 -37.91
N SER A 40 26.90 -15.00 -38.28
CA SER A 40 26.62 -16.30 -37.67
C SER A 40 27.16 -16.39 -36.26
N CYS A 41 28.34 -15.84 -35.95
CA CYS A 41 28.88 -15.77 -34.58
C CYS A 41 28.04 -14.88 -33.70
N GLY A 42 27.56 -13.75 -34.19
CA GLY A 42 26.65 -12.86 -33.44
C GLY A 42 25.32 -13.51 -33.12
N ALA A 43 24.73 -14.24 -34.06
CA ALA A 43 23.49 -15.00 -33.87
C ALA A 43 23.67 -16.14 -32.84
N ALA A 44 24.75 -16.89 -32.96
CA ALA A 44 25.07 -18.00 -32.01
C ALA A 44 25.28 -17.49 -30.58
N ALA A 45 25.96 -16.36 -30.39
CA ALA A 45 26.14 -15.74 -29.07
C ALA A 45 24.81 -15.31 -28.43
N GLY A 46 23.87 -14.80 -29.26
CA GLY A 46 22.52 -14.43 -28.79
C GLY A 46 21.67 -15.67 -28.37
N PHE A 47 21.94 -16.84 -28.96
CA PHE A 47 21.23 -18.09 -28.65
C PHE A 47 21.79 -18.79 -27.41
N LEU A 48 23.08 -18.68 -27.12
CA LEU A 48 23.76 -19.29 -25.96
C LEU A 48 23.51 -18.57 -24.65
N ILE A 49 23.00 -17.31 -24.70
CA ILE A 49 22.60 -16.62 -23.47
C ILE A 49 21.27 -17.22 -23.00
N PRO A 50 21.23 -17.95 -21.88
CA PRO A 50 19.99 -18.52 -21.35
C PRO A 50 18.96 -17.40 -21.19
N PRO A 51 17.68 -17.66 -21.50
CA PRO A 51 16.64 -16.67 -21.27
C PRO A 51 16.73 -16.26 -19.79
N GLU A 52 16.93 -14.97 -19.57
CA GLU A 52 16.86 -14.39 -18.24
C GLU A 52 15.54 -14.90 -17.65
N LYS A 53 15.60 -15.72 -16.60
CA LYS A 53 14.41 -16.04 -15.81
C LYS A 53 13.92 -14.68 -15.36
N ARG A 54 12.99 -14.09 -16.13
CA ARG A 54 12.15 -13.05 -15.54
C ARG A 54 11.66 -13.70 -14.26
N HIS A 55 12.15 -13.20 -13.14
CA HIS A 55 11.39 -13.36 -11.92
C HIS A 55 10.00 -12.90 -12.33
N ARG A 56 9.13 -13.88 -12.58
CA ARG A 56 7.70 -13.62 -12.69
C ARG A 56 7.42 -13.03 -11.32
N GLU A 57 7.50 -11.69 -11.25
CA GLU A 57 6.93 -10.98 -10.12
C GLU A 57 5.54 -11.59 -10.03
N LEU A 58 5.37 -12.45 -9.05
CA LEU A 58 4.05 -12.91 -8.66
C LEU A 58 3.23 -11.62 -8.63
N PRO A 59 2.09 -11.54 -9.32
CA PRO A 59 1.24 -10.36 -9.24
C PRO A 59 1.19 -10.03 -7.76
N ALA A 60 1.63 -8.82 -7.41
CA ALA A 60 1.61 -8.38 -6.02
C ALA A 60 0.21 -8.74 -5.50
N PRO A 61 0.11 -9.42 -4.35
CA PRO A 61 -1.20 -9.81 -3.83
C PRO A 61 -2.09 -8.56 -3.90
N PRO A 62 -3.35 -8.70 -4.33
CA PRO A 62 -4.22 -7.55 -4.49
C PRO A 62 -4.14 -6.74 -3.19
N VAL A 63 -3.66 -5.50 -3.29
CA VAL A 63 -3.52 -4.63 -2.14
C VAL A 63 -4.90 -4.53 -1.52
N SER A 64 -5.04 -4.94 -0.26
CA SER A 64 -6.32 -4.86 0.44
C SER A 64 -6.81 -3.41 0.42
N GLU A 65 -8.11 -3.20 0.46
CA GLU A 65 -8.67 -1.85 0.48
C GLU A 65 -8.10 -1.02 1.63
N ALA A 66 -8.03 -1.60 2.83
CA ALA A 66 -7.35 -1.00 3.98
C ALA A 66 -5.89 -0.61 3.68
N GLY A 67 -5.13 -1.44 2.97
CA GLY A 67 -3.75 -1.13 2.58
C GLY A 67 -3.65 0.03 1.58
N ARG A 68 -4.62 0.15 0.66
CA ARG A 68 -4.72 1.28 -0.27
C ARG A 68 -5.02 2.58 0.48
N LEU A 69 -6.00 2.54 1.40
CA LEU A 69 -6.38 3.69 2.23
C LEU A 69 -5.24 4.11 3.16
N THR A 70 -4.52 3.17 3.76
CA THR A 70 -3.31 3.44 4.55
C THR A 70 -2.24 4.15 3.73
N THR A 71 -2.05 3.76 2.47
CA THR A 71 -1.10 4.42 1.56
C THR A 71 -1.55 5.85 1.25
N SER A 72 -2.85 6.08 1.04
CA SER A 72 -3.40 7.42 0.82
C SER A 72 -3.22 8.32 2.04
N LEU A 73 -3.56 7.84 3.23
CA LEU A 73 -3.38 8.55 4.49
C LEU A 73 -1.92 8.93 4.74
N ASN A 74 -0.98 8.00 4.53
CA ASN A 74 0.45 8.25 4.64
C ASN A 74 0.95 9.29 3.63
N ARG A 75 0.44 9.31 2.41
CA ARG A 75 0.79 10.31 1.40
C ARG A 75 0.38 11.71 1.86
N THR A 76 -0.83 11.87 2.39
CA THR A 76 -1.34 13.13 2.92
C THR A 76 -0.53 13.59 4.13
N ARG A 77 -0.20 12.66 5.05
CA ARG A 77 0.71 12.92 6.18
C ARG A 77 2.08 13.43 5.71
N CYS A 78 2.70 12.77 4.75
CA CYS A 78 3.99 13.21 4.20
C CYS A 78 3.91 14.60 3.59
N SER A 79 2.80 14.94 2.90
CA SER A 79 2.61 16.28 2.33
C SER A 79 2.60 17.38 3.38
N LEU A 80 2.00 17.12 4.56
CA LEU A 80 2.01 18.03 5.70
C LEU A 80 3.40 18.18 6.33
N HIS A 81 4.08 17.06 6.61
CA HIS A 81 5.39 17.09 7.28
C HIS A 81 6.52 17.72 6.46
N HIS A 82 6.34 17.91 5.15
CA HIS A 82 7.31 18.61 4.31
C HIS A 82 7.22 20.15 4.46
N ARG A 83 6.29 20.65 5.24
CA ARG A 83 6.06 22.07 5.48
C ARG A 83 6.15 22.39 6.97
N ASP A 84 6.51 23.61 7.29
CA ASP A 84 6.46 24.14 8.66
C ASP A 84 5.01 24.53 8.95
N ILE A 85 4.26 23.62 9.54
CA ILE A 85 2.83 23.81 9.84
C ILE A 85 2.62 24.24 11.29
N PRO A 86 1.61 25.08 11.58
CA PRO A 86 1.28 25.50 12.93
C PRO A 86 0.89 24.32 13.84
N ALA A 87 1.31 24.38 15.09
CA ALA A 87 1.03 23.33 16.08
C ALA A 87 -0.46 22.97 16.26
N PRO A 88 -1.44 23.89 16.14
CA PRO A 88 -2.86 23.50 16.18
C PRO A 88 -3.27 22.59 15.03
N VAL A 89 -2.76 22.83 13.82
CA VAL A 89 -3.05 22.01 12.63
C VAL A 89 -2.40 20.65 12.76
N ASP A 90 -1.13 20.59 13.18
CA ASP A 90 -0.40 19.35 13.41
C ASP A 90 -1.10 18.47 14.43
N ARG A 91 -1.58 19.05 15.53
CA ARG A 91 -2.34 18.34 16.56
C ARG A 91 -3.66 17.77 16.00
N ALA A 92 -4.45 18.61 15.32
CA ALA A 92 -5.73 18.18 14.76
C ALA A 92 -5.55 17.06 13.72
N TRP A 93 -4.48 17.15 12.89
CA TRP A 93 -4.11 16.10 11.97
C TRP A 93 -3.72 14.81 12.69
N THR A 94 -2.88 14.89 13.73
CA THR A 94 -2.43 13.73 14.50
C THR A 94 -3.60 12.98 15.15
N GLU A 95 -4.59 13.69 15.66
CA GLU A 95 -5.80 13.10 16.24
C GLU A 95 -6.64 12.37 15.18
N PHE A 96 -6.89 12.99 14.03
CA PHE A 96 -7.57 12.36 12.91
C PHE A 96 -6.83 11.13 12.40
N ASP A 97 -5.53 11.25 12.16
CA ASP A 97 -4.66 10.20 11.67
C ASP A 97 -4.62 8.99 12.61
N ALA A 98 -4.58 9.21 13.93
CA ALA A 98 -4.63 8.14 14.92
C ALA A 98 -5.98 7.39 14.87
N SER A 99 -7.10 8.12 14.80
CA SER A 99 -8.44 7.54 14.69
C SER A 99 -8.61 6.76 13.39
N ALA A 100 -8.19 7.32 12.25
CA ALA A 100 -8.23 6.67 10.94
C ALA A 100 -7.36 5.41 10.89
N THR A 101 -6.14 5.48 11.42
CA THR A 101 -5.23 4.32 11.50
C THR A 101 -5.83 3.20 12.34
N TRP A 102 -6.48 3.53 13.45
CA TRP A 102 -7.15 2.53 14.28
C TRP A 102 -8.30 1.84 13.53
N VAL A 103 -9.14 2.60 12.82
CA VAL A 103 -10.24 2.06 12.01
C VAL A 103 -9.69 1.16 10.90
N LEU A 104 -8.64 1.58 10.19
CA LEU A 104 -8.01 0.78 9.13
C LEU A 104 -7.40 -0.53 9.64
N ASN A 105 -6.84 -0.53 10.84
CA ASN A 105 -6.33 -1.74 11.50
C ASN A 105 -7.45 -2.71 11.94
N ASN A 106 -8.69 -2.24 11.99
CA ASN A 106 -9.88 -3.03 12.32
C ASN A 106 -10.86 -3.12 11.13
N TRP A 107 -10.37 -2.96 9.90
CA TRP A 107 -11.17 -2.86 8.67
C TRP A 107 -12.13 -4.04 8.48
N ASP A 108 -11.66 -5.25 8.75
CA ASP A 108 -12.45 -6.49 8.60
C ASP A 108 -13.73 -6.49 9.46
N ARG A 109 -13.77 -5.66 10.51
CA ARG A 109 -14.96 -5.52 11.36
C ARG A 109 -16.05 -4.63 10.74
N LEU A 110 -15.75 -3.99 9.62
CA LEU A 110 -16.70 -3.19 8.82
C LEU A 110 -17.30 -3.98 7.65
N ASP A 111 -16.97 -5.27 7.48
CA ASP A 111 -17.44 -6.08 6.34
C ASP A 111 -18.97 -6.16 6.28
N ASP A 112 -19.62 -6.16 7.44
CA ASP A 112 -21.09 -6.14 7.54
C ASP A 112 -21.69 -4.71 7.46
N ALA A 113 -20.87 -3.68 7.30
CA ALA A 113 -21.28 -2.27 7.30
C ALA A 113 -20.72 -1.49 6.08
N PRO A 114 -21.12 -1.83 4.84
CA PRO A 114 -20.56 -1.24 3.62
C PRO A 114 -20.75 0.28 3.51
N SER A 115 -21.79 0.83 4.12
CA SER A 115 -21.98 2.28 4.19
C SER A 115 -20.90 2.98 5.02
N GLN A 116 -20.47 2.38 6.11
CA GLN A 116 -19.37 2.90 6.95
C GLN A 116 -18.03 2.73 6.24
N GLN A 117 -17.81 1.61 5.55
CA GLN A 117 -16.61 1.46 4.71
C GLN A 117 -16.52 2.56 3.65
N SER A 118 -17.64 2.87 2.97
CA SER A 118 -17.68 3.97 1.99
C SER A 118 -17.36 5.31 2.62
N LEU A 119 -17.97 5.61 3.77
CA LEU A 119 -17.74 6.86 4.49
C LEU A 119 -16.26 7.03 4.90
N VAL A 120 -15.64 5.98 5.45
CA VAL A 120 -14.20 6.00 5.81
C VAL A 120 -13.33 6.22 4.57
N ARG A 121 -13.66 5.57 3.44
CA ARG A 121 -12.96 5.77 2.18
C ARG A 121 -13.02 7.23 1.74
N ASP A 122 -14.23 7.81 1.71
CA ASP A 122 -14.45 9.18 1.26
C ASP A 122 -13.73 10.18 2.19
N MET A 123 -13.75 9.95 3.51
CA MET A 123 -13.01 10.78 4.47
C MET A 123 -11.51 10.76 4.23
N ILE A 124 -10.92 9.60 3.92
CA ILE A 124 -9.47 9.46 3.74
C ILE A 124 -9.03 9.88 2.34
N GLU A 125 -9.68 9.41 1.27
CA GLU A 125 -9.23 9.61 -0.10
C GLU A 125 -9.63 10.99 -0.64
N GLU A 126 -10.81 11.48 -0.30
CA GLU A 126 -11.36 12.71 -0.85
C GLU A 126 -11.24 13.88 0.14
N HIS A 127 -11.91 13.80 1.29
CA HIS A 127 -12.05 14.94 2.18
C HIS A 127 -10.73 15.37 2.82
N SER A 128 -10.00 14.44 3.45
CA SER A 128 -8.74 14.79 4.13
C SER A 128 -7.66 15.23 3.13
N SER A 129 -7.57 14.54 1.98
CA SER A 129 -6.59 14.86 0.94
C SER A 129 -6.87 16.23 0.29
N SER A 130 -8.14 16.52 -0.02
CA SER A 130 -8.54 17.80 -0.60
C SER A 130 -8.36 18.96 0.38
N LEU A 131 -8.74 18.76 1.66
CA LEU A 131 -8.57 19.74 2.71
C LEU A 131 -7.10 20.11 2.91
N VAL A 132 -6.22 19.11 3.05
CA VAL A 132 -4.78 19.33 3.20
C VAL A 132 -4.20 20.01 1.97
N LYS A 133 -4.58 19.58 0.77
CA LYS A 133 -4.13 20.21 -0.47
C LYS A 133 -4.53 21.69 -0.51
N SER A 134 -5.78 22.03 -0.25
CA SER A 134 -6.26 23.40 -0.25
C SER A 134 -5.55 24.25 0.81
N TYR A 135 -5.30 23.70 2.00
CA TYR A 135 -4.54 24.39 3.03
C TYR A 135 -3.10 24.68 2.61
N LEU A 136 -2.42 23.72 1.98
CA LEU A 136 -1.04 23.88 1.51
C LEU A 136 -0.89 24.83 0.31
N GLU A 137 -1.99 25.16 -0.37
CA GLU A 137 -2.05 26.18 -1.44
C GLU A 137 -2.17 27.62 -0.89
N VAL A 138 -2.48 27.79 0.40
CA VAL A 138 -2.53 29.11 1.04
C VAL A 138 -1.12 29.71 1.08
N THR A 139 -1.01 31.02 0.77
CA THR A 139 0.28 31.70 0.69
C THR A 139 1.00 31.75 2.05
N GLU A 140 0.23 31.98 3.13
CA GLU A 140 0.75 32.02 4.51
C GLU A 140 0.06 30.93 5.35
N LEU A 141 0.76 29.85 5.63
CA LEU A 141 0.21 28.71 6.41
C LEU A 141 -0.12 29.08 7.86
N ASN A 142 0.48 30.17 8.37
CA ASN A 142 0.24 30.69 9.72
C ASN A 142 -0.92 31.71 9.79
N GLU A 143 -1.63 31.97 8.68
CA GLU A 143 -2.77 32.88 8.70
C GLU A 143 -3.85 32.35 9.66
N PRO A 144 -4.28 33.17 10.67
CA PRO A 144 -5.20 32.67 11.70
C PRO A 144 -6.53 32.16 11.16
N ALA A 145 -7.03 32.76 10.08
CA ALA A 145 -8.25 32.28 9.43
C ALA A 145 -8.07 30.91 8.80
N ALA A 146 -6.99 30.68 8.05
CA ALA A 146 -6.70 29.40 7.42
C ALA A 146 -6.45 28.30 8.47
N VAL A 147 -5.69 28.60 9.52
CA VAL A 147 -5.44 27.68 10.64
C VAL A 147 -6.76 27.29 11.32
N LYS A 148 -7.64 28.26 11.57
CA LYS A 148 -8.95 28.00 12.18
C LYS A 148 -9.79 27.07 11.31
N GLU A 149 -9.98 27.41 10.05
CA GLU A 149 -10.81 26.64 9.11
C GLU A 149 -10.31 25.19 8.96
N VAL A 150 -9.01 24.99 8.76
CA VAL A 150 -8.47 23.63 8.60
C VAL A 150 -8.57 22.82 9.90
N THR A 151 -8.37 23.45 11.06
CA THR A 151 -8.49 22.78 12.36
C THR A 151 -9.94 22.39 12.66
N GLU A 152 -10.90 23.25 12.35
CA GLU A 152 -12.34 22.94 12.49
C GLU A 152 -12.75 21.80 11.56
N ALA A 153 -12.32 21.83 10.29
CA ALA A 153 -12.63 20.78 9.33
C ALA A 153 -12.01 19.42 9.74
N LEU A 154 -10.75 19.40 10.17
CA LEU A 154 -10.10 18.19 10.71
C LEU A 154 -10.82 17.69 11.97
N GLY A 155 -11.29 18.61 12.83
CA GLY A 155 -12.08 18.27 14.01
C GLY A 155 -13.40 17.56 13.68
N ILE A 156 -14.06 17.99 12.59
CA ILE A 156 -15.27 17.31 12.09
C ILE A 156 -14.93 15.90 11.60
N LEU A 157 -13.90 15.76 10.74
CA LEU A 157 -13.46 14.46 10.24
C LEU A 157 -13.05 13.51 11.35
N ASN A 158 -12.34 14.01 12.37
CA ASN A 158 -11.94 13.21 13.53
C ASN A 158 -13.13 12.75 14.37
N ARG A 159 -14.16 13.59 14.53
CA ARG A 159 -15.39 13.22 15.24
C ARG A 159 -16.10 12.05 14.56
N GLU A 160 -16.36 12.16 13.27
CA GLU A 160 -16.99 11.11 12.47
C GLU A 160 -16.17 9.80 12.52
N MET A 161 -14.86 9.90 12.39
CA MET A 161 -13.95 8.74 12.47
C MET A 161 -13.99 8.10 13.85
N THR A 162 -14.10 8.91 14.91
CA THR A 162 -14.21 8.44 16.30
C THR A 162 -15.54 7.73 16.55
N GLU A 163 -16.64 8.22 15.98
CA GLU A 163 -17.95 7.56 16.07
C GLU A 163 -17.93 6.16 15.43
N ILE A 164 -17.30 6.03 14.26
CA ILE A 164 -17.10 4.73 13.61
C ILE A 164 -16.23 3.81 14.48
N ARG A 165 -15.12 4.32 15.01
CA ARG A 165 -14.25 3.57 15.92
C ARG A 165 -15.01 3.04 17.14
N ASP A 166 -15.82 3.87 17.76
CA ASP A 166 -16.58 3.53 18.94
C ASP A 166 -17.71 2.51 18.63
N ALA A 167 -18.33 2.61 17.45
CA ALA A 167 -19.30 1.61 16.97
C ALA A 167 -18.63 0.24 16.77
N ILE A 168 -17.44 0.18 16.16
CA ILE A 168 -16.67 -1.05 16.01
C ILE A 168 -16.32 -1.64 17.39
N ALA A 169 -15.86 -0.81 18.33
CA ALA A 169 -15.50 -1.25 19.68
C ALA A 169 -16.71 -1.81 20.43
N GLN A 170 -17.87 -1.15 20.38
CA GLN A 170 -19.11 -1.59 21.03
C GLN A 170 -19.61 -2.91 20.44
N ASN A 171 -19.58 -3.09 19.13
CA ASN A 171 -19.98 -4.35 18.50
C ASN A 171 -19.09 -5.52 18.94
N SER A 172 -17.80 -5.27 19.15
CA SER A 172 -16.86 -6.26 19.68
C SER A 172 -17.18 -6.67 21.12
N VAL A 173 -17.56 -5.73 21.97
CA VAL A 173 -17.94 -6.00 23.37
C VAL A 173 -19.26 -6.77 23.43
N ARG A 174 -20.25 -6.42 22.58
CA ARG A 174 -21.50 -7.17 22.48
C ARG A 174 -21.25 -8.62 22.06
N GLY A 175 -20.47 -8.84 21.01
CA GLY A 175 -20.11 -10.19 20.57
C GLY A 175 -19.41 -11.01 21.67
N LEU A 176 -18.55 -10.39 22.48
CA LEU A 176 -17.93 -11.05 23.62
C LEU A 176 -18.95 -11.39 24.72
N GLN A 177 -19.91 -10.48 25.01
CA GLN A 177 -20.96 -10.71 25.98
C GLN A 177 -21.89 -11.86 25.54
N ASP A 178 -22.30 -11.88 24.28
CA ASP A 178 -23.14 -12.94 23.70
C ASP A 178 -22.43 -14.30 23.79
N HIS A 179 -21.14 -14.34 23.45
CA HIS A 179 -20.33 -15.55 23.54
C HIS A 179 -20.19 -16.03 25.01
N SER A 180 -19.95 -15.11 25.96
CA SER A 180 -19.84 -15.42 27.37
C SER A 180 -21.17 -15.94 27.94
N MET A 181 -22.29 -15.40 27.49
CA MET A 181 -23.62 -15.86 27.88
C MET A 181 -23.92 -17.26 27.32
N ALA A 182 -23.56 -17.51 26.05
CA ALA A 182 -23.67 -18.85 25.46
C ALA A 182 -22.84 -19.89 26.23
N LEU A 183 -21.60 -19.56 26.59
CA LEU A 183 -20.76 -20.44 27.44
C LEU A 183 -21.36 -20.69 28.80
N LYS A 184 -21.95 -19.67 29.45
CA LYS A 184 -22.65 -19.85 30.76
C LYS A 184 -23.86 -20.74 30.60
N LEU A 185 -24.63 -20.64 29.54
CA LEU A 185 -25.77 -21.52 29.26
C LEU A 185 -25.33 -22.96 28.97
N GLN A 186 -24.23 -23.12 28.27
CA GLN A 186 -23.73 -24.45 27.86
C GLN A 186 -23.00 -25.17 29.03
N PHE A 187 -22.27 -24.46 29.86
CA PHE A 187 -21.42 -25.04 30.90
C PHE A 187 -21.82 -24.62 32.33
N GLY A 188 -22.67 -23.60 32.50
CA GLY A 188 -23.13 -23.13 33.80
C GLY A 188 -24.28 -23.95 34.44
N GLY A 189 -24.78 -24.97 33.75
CA GLY A 189 -25.91 -25.80 34.21
C GLY A 189 -25.53 -26.99 35.09
N THR A 190 -24.29 -27.12 35.54
CA THR A 190 -23.84 -28.25 36.37
C THR A 190 -23.25 -27.73 37.71
N THR A 191 -24.08 -27.17 38.57
CA THR A 191 -23.84 -27.27 40.00
C THR A 191 -24.54 -28.56 40.46
N PRO A 192 -23.79 -29.59 40.91
CA PRO A 192 -24.42 -30.69 41.62
C PRO A 192 -24.98 -30.12 42.94
N SER A 193 -26.28 -30.12 43.05
CA SER A 193 -26.95 -29.91 44.36
C SER A 193 -26.42 -30.99 45.31
N ALA A 194 -25.52 -30.60 46.20
CA ALA A 194 -25.19 -31.43 47.34
C ALA A 194 -26.43 -31.45 48.22
N ASP A 195 -27.25 -32.45 47.99
CA ASP A 195 -28.37 -32.79 48.84
C ASP A 195 -27.84 -33.26 50.21
N SER A 196 -27.99 -32.39 51.18
CA SER A 196 -27.72 -32.69 52.59
C SER A 196 -28.77 -33.67 53.05
N LYS A 197 -28.42 -34.96 53.17
CA LYS A 197 -29.17 -35.87 54.03
C LYS A 197 -28.64 -35.73 55.45
N GLU A 198 -29.36 -35.01 56.26
CA GLU A 198 -29.40 -35.25 57.68
C GLU A 198 -30.27 -36.46 57.97
N VAL A 199 -29.73 -37.38 58.78
CA VAL A 199 -30.45 -38.24 59.74
C VAL A 199 -29.63 -38.25 61.00
#